data_81e174cfdaf918e7ded03696408dbe3b
#
_entry.id   81e174cfdaf918e7ded03696408dbe3b
#
_cell.length_a   1.000
_cell.length_b   1.000
_cell.length_c   1.000
_cell.angle_alpha   90.00
_cell.angle_beta   90.00
_cell.angle_gamma   90.00
#
_symmetry.space_group_name_H-M   'P 1'
#
loop_
_entity.id
_entity.type
_entity.pdbx_description
1 polymer ?
#
loop_
_entity_poly.entity_id
_entity_poly.type
_entity_poly.pdbx_seq_one_letter_code
_entity_poly.pdbx_strand_id
1 'polypeptide(L)'
;MMELTPAQRVAVARHPQRPNAADYIGTLFTDFFEQHGDRLSGEDGAVLGGIALYHGRPVTVIGTRKGRTAEENLRCNFGMPGPAGYRKALRLMRQAEKFRRPGITFIDTAGAYPGLEAEAQGQGEAIARNLFEMSRLTVPVLAVITGRRNFSACFISRRALR
;
A
#
# COMPACT_ATOMS: atom_id res chain seq x y z
N MET A 1 -16.69 -24.27 12.90
CA MET A 1 -16.02 -22.95 13.05
C MET A 1 -17.06 -21.99 13.63
N MET A 2 -16.80 -21.39 14.80
CA MET A 2 -17.71 -20.38 15.35
C MET A 2 -17.67 -19.12 14.46
N GLU A 3 -18.81 -18.67 13.97
CA GLU A 3 -18.88 -17.42 13.23
C GLU A 3 -18.65 -16.23 14.16
N LEU A 4 -17.67 -15.39 13.82
CA LEU A 4 -17.39 -14.17 14.55
C LEU A 4 -18.51 -13.15 14.33
N THR A 5 -18.97 -12.51 15.39
CA THR A 5 -19.89 -11.37 15.30
C THR A 5 -19.23 -10.19 14.55
N PRO A 6 -19.99 -9.25 14.00
CA PRO A 6 -19.42 -8.06 13.35
C PRO A 6 -18.45 -7.28 14.24
N ALA A 7 -18.76 -7.13 15.54
CA ALA A 7 -17.89 -6.46 16.49
C ALA A 7 -16.56 -7.20 16.69
N GLN A 8 -16.60 -8.53 16.81
CA GLN A 8 -15.40 -9.37 16.92
C GLN A 8 -14.55 -9.30 15.65
N ARG A 9 -15.15 -9.29 14.45
CA ARG A 9 -14.42 -9.10 13.19
C ARG A 9 -13.68 -7.77 13.15
N VAL A 10 -14.33 -6.69 13.61
CA VAL A 10 -13.69 -5.36 13.72
C VAL A 10 -12.56 -5.37 14.75
N ALA A 11 -12.73 -6.02 15.89
CA ALA A 11 -11.68 -6.13 16.91
C ALA A 11 -10.46 -6.89 16.38
N VAL A 12 -10.66 -8.01 15.70
CA VAL A 12 -9.57 -8.78 15.05
C VAL A 12 -8.87 -7.94 13.98
N ALA A 13 -9.62 -7.21 13.15
CA ALA A 13 -9.03 -6.35 12.11
C ALA A 13 -8.22 -5.17 12.67
N ARG A 14 -8.45 -4.79 13.93
CA ARG A 14 -7.77 -3.69 14.64
C ARG A 14 -6.74 -4.17 15.66
N HIS A 15 -6.50 -5.47 15.74
CA HIS A 15 -5.62 -6.03 16.75
C HIS A 15 -4.19 -5.48 16.61
N PRO A 16 -3.55 -4.97 17.68
CA PRO A 16 -2.22 -4.34 17.60
C PRO A 16 -1.11 -5.28 17.09
N GLN A 17 -1.21 -6.57 17.41
CA GLN A 17 -0.25 -7.61 16.99
C GLN A 17 -0.57 -8.21 15.62
N ARG A 18 -1.54 -7.65 14.89
CA ARG A 18 -1.84 -8.14 13.55
C ARG A 18 -0.63 -7.91 12.64
N PRO A 19 -0.24 -8.91 11.83
CA PRO A 19 0.82 -8.72 10.83
C PRO A 19 0.51 -7.53 9.92
N ASN A 20 1.50 -6.70 9.67
CA ASN A 20 1.44 -5.56 8.76
C ASN A 20 2.15 -5.88 7.42
N ALA A 21 2.18 -4.93 6.49
CA ALA A 21 2.80 -5.15 5.18
C ALA A 21 4.29 -5.54 5.27
N ALA A 22 5.04 -4.98 6.24
CA ALA A 22 6.45 -5.32 6.40
C ALA A 22 6.65 -6.80 6.82
N ASP A 23 5.76 -7.32 7.69
CA ASP A 23 5.80 -8.72 8.12
C ASP A 23 5.52 -9.66 6.94
N TYR A 24 4.49 -9.35 6.14
CA TYR A 24 4.19 -10.14 4.94
C TYR A 24 5.33 -10.09 3.92
N ILE A 25 5.93 -8.92 3.72
CA ILE A 25 7.06 -8.77 2.79
C ILE A 25 8.26 -9.59 3.29
N GLY A 26 8.63 -9.49 4.56
CA GLY A 26 9.75 -10.25 5.11
C GLY A 26 9.55 -11.76 5.18
N THR A 27 8.28 -12.23 5.18
CA THR A 27 7.97 -13.66 5.27
C THR A 27 7.78 -14.30 3.89
N LEU A 28 7.16 -13.60 2.93
CA LEU A 28 6.74 -14.17 1.66
C LEU A 28 7.74 -13.93 0.52
N PHE A 29 8.64 -12.97 0.68
CA PHE A 29 9.53 -12.54 -0.39
C PHE A 29 10.99 -12.63 0.05
N THR A 30 11.89 -12.82 -0.92
CA THR A 30 13.34 -12.72 -0.73
C THR A 30 13.87 -11.49 -1.47
N ASP A 31 15.07 -11.05 -1.09
CA ASP A 31 15.80 -9.96 -1.76
C ASP A 31 14.99 -8.67 -1.93
N PHE A 32 14.21 -8.32 -0.89
CA PHE A 32 13.43 -7.09 -0.94
C PHE A 32 14.34 -5.87 -0.94
N PHE A 33 14.28 -5.11 -2.01
CA PHE A 33 14.96 -3.84 -2.20
C PHE A 33 13.94 -2.70 -2.12
N GLU A 34 13.89 -2.02 -0.96
CA GLU A 34 13.00 -0.88 -0.75
C GLU A 34 13.40 0.30 -1.63
N GLN A 35 12.43 0.93 -2.25
CA GLN A 35 12.60 2.15 -3.03
C GLN A 35 11.90 3.31 -2.36
N HIS A 36 12.64 4.39 -2.15
CA HIS A 36 12.18 5.58 -1.44
C HIS A 36 11.81 6.74 -2.37
N GLY A 37 10.97 7.63 -1.86
CA GLY A 37 10.63 8.90 -2.47
C GLY A 37 9.66 8.84 -3.64
N ASP A 38 8.90 9.92 -3.78
CA ASP A 38 7.94 10.12 -4.89
C ASP A 38 8.58 10.78 -6.12
N ARG A 39 9.83 11.25 -6.02
CA ARG A 39 10.57 12.02 -7.03
C ARG A 39 10.02 13.44 -7.26
N LEU A 40 9.24 13.96 -6.32
CA LEU A 40 8.68 15.29 -6.40
C LEU A 40 8.80 16.07 -5.08
N SER A 41 8.23 15.55 -3.99
CA SER A 41 8.13 16.25 -2.71
C SER A 41 8.84 15.54 -1.56
N GLY A 42 9.02 14.22 -1.61
CA GLY A 42 9.70 13.51 -0.53
C GLY A 42 9.33 12.06 -0.36
N GLU A 43 9.45 11.59 0.88
CA GLU A 43 9.15 10.23 1.31
C GLU A 43 7.89 10.23 2.18
N ASP A 44 7.13 9.16 2.11
CA ASP A 44 6.00 8.91 3.00
C ASP A 44 6.19 7.55 3.69
N GLY A 45 6.38 7.59 5.00
CA GLY A 45 6.55 6.41 5.83
C GLY A 45 5.33 5.47 5.88
N ALA A 46 4.14 5.96 5.50
CA ALA A 46 2.93 5.16 5.43
C ALA A 46 2.91 4.20 4.24
N VAL A 47 3.81 4.35 3.27
CA VAL A 47 3.90 3.47 2.09
C VAL A 47 5.28 2.82 2.02
N LEU A 48 5.30 1.50 2.20
CA LEU A 48 6.44 0.64 1.97
C LEU A 48 6.34 0.08 0.54
N GLY A 49 7.43 0.13 -0.23
CA GLY A 49 7.37 -0.41 -1.58
C GLY A 49 8.73 -0.59 -2.21
N GLY A 50 8.83 -1.57 -3.10
CA GLY A 50 10.09 -1.92 -3.75
C GLY A 50 9.98 -3.11 -4.70
N ILE A 51 11.12 -3.69 -4.98
CA ILE A 51 11.27 -4.88 -5.81
C ILE A 51 11.68 -6.04 -4.91
N ALA A 52 11.14 -7.21 -5.17
CA ALA A 52 11.47 -8.43 -4.43
C ALA A 52 11.40 -9.65 -5.33
N LEU A 53 11.84 -10.80 -4.84
CA LEU A 53 11.63 -12.08 -5.50
C LEU A 53 10.49 -12.84 -4.79
N TYR A 54 9.53 -13.33 -5.56
CA TYR A 54 8.50 -14.26 -5.13
C TYR A 54 8.70 -15.59 -5.85
N HIS A 55 9.10 -16.63 -5.12
CA HIS A 55 9.51 -17.91 -5.70
C HIS A 55 10.51 -17.76 -6.86
N GLY A 56 11.53 -16.92 -6.68
CA GLY A 56 12.57 -16.65 -7.67
C GLY A 56 12.14 -15.75 -8.84
N ARG A 57 10.90 -15.25 -8.87
CA ARG A 57 10.40 -14.33 -9.91
C ARG A 57 10.39 -12.90 -9.42
N PRO A 58 10.90 -11.93 -10.18
CA PRO A 58 10.89 -10.53 -9.77
C PRO A 58 9.47 -9.96 -9.79
N VAL A 59 9.07 -9.35 -8.67
CA VAL A 59 7.78 -8.70 -8.48
C VAL A 59 7.99 -7.29 -7.92
N THR A 60 7.01 -6.41 -8.13
CA THR A 60 6.93 -5.13 -7.43
C THR A 60 5.95 -5.28 -6.28
N VAL A 61 6.40 -4.96 -5.06
CA VAL A 61 5.57 -5.06 -3.85
C VAL A 61 5.33 -3.67 -3.29
N ILE A 62 4.08 -3.37 -2.93
CA ILE A 62 3.68 -2.10 -2.34
C ILE A 62 2.76 -2.42 -1.16
N GLY A 63 2.96 -1.76 -0.02
CA GLY A 63 2.10 -1.98 1.14
C GLY A 63 1.88 -0.71 1.93
N THR A 64 0.72 -0.58 2.55
CA THR A 64 0.50 0.42 3.59
C THR A 64 1.15 -0.05 4.88
N ARG A 65 1.91 0.83 5.53
CA ARG A 65 2.66 0.53 6.75
C ARG A 65 2.08 1.28 7.94
N LYS A 66 1.81 0.54 9.00
CA LYS A 66 1.56 1.08 10.34
C LYS A 66 2.76 0.81 11.22
N GLY A 67 3.05 1.72 12.13
CA GLY A 67 4.05 1.49 13.16
C GLY A 67 3.57 0.52 14.25
N ARG A 68 4.50 -0.04 15.00
CA ARG A 68 4.23 -0.87 16.19
C ARG A 68 4.34 -0.06 17.47
N THR A 69 5.16 0.98 17.46
CA THR A 69 5.29 1.94 18.56
C THR A 69 4.52 3.23 18.24
N ALA A 70 4.31 4.08 19.24
CA ALA A 70 3.69 5.38 19.05
C ALA A 70 4.52 6.26 18.10
N GLU A 71 5.84 6.24 18.24
CA GLU A 71 6.75 7.01 17.40
C GLU A 71 6.71 6.55 15.93
N GLU A 72 6.76 5.22 15.70
CA GLU A 72 6.62 4.66 14.36
C GLU A 72 5.27 4.99 13.73
N ASN A 73 4.20 4.96 14.52
CA ASN A 73 2.86 5.30 14.04
C ASN A 73 2.78 6.77 13.61
N LEU A 74 3.41 7.68 14.35
CA LEU A 74 3.50 9.08 13.93
C LEU A 74 4.26 9.22 12.61
N ARG A 75 5.40 8.55 12.46
CA ARG A 75 6.19 8.55 11.19
C ARG A 75 5.43 7.98 10.00
N CYS A 76 4.51 7.06 10.25
CA CYS A 76 3.69 6.41 9.22
C CYS A 76 2.29 7.01 9.09
N ASN A 77 2.03 8.18 9.67
CA ASN A 77 0.69 8.79 9.69
C ASN A 77 -0.42 7.79 10.07
N PHE A 78 -0.15 6.91 11.04
CA PHE A 78 -1.04 5.82 11.45
C PHE A 78 -1.49 4.90 10.30
N GLY A 79 -0.66 4.75 9.28
CA GLY A 79 -0.96 3.99 8.06
C GLY A 79 -1.90 4.71 7.10
N MET A 80 -1.96 6.03 7.18
CA MET A 80 -2.72 6.89 6.26
C MET A 80 -1.77 7.57 5.28
N PRO A 81 -1.70 7.13 4.01
CA PRO A 81 -0.82 7.74 3.04
C PRO A 81 -1.18 9.20 2.73
N GLY A 82 -0.15 10.03 2.66
CA GLY A 82 -0.21 11.37 2.09
C GLY A 82 0.07 11.39 0.58
N PRO A 83 0.11 12.57 -0.04
CA PRO A 83 0.32 12.72 -1.48
C PRO A 83 1.62 12.07 -1.98
N ALA A 84 2.72 12.18 -1.22
CA ALA A 84 3.99 11.56 -1.55
C ALA A 84 3.89 10.02 -1.59
N GLY A 85 3.14 9.42 -0.66
CA GLY A 85 2.89 7.98 -0.63
C GLY A 85 2.14 7.49 -1.87
N TYR A 86 1.09 8.20 -2.27
CA TYR A 86 0.34 7.87 -3.50
C TYR A 86 1.22 8.02 -4.75
N ARG A 87 2.02 9.10 -4.85
CA ARG A 87 2.93 9.29 -5.98
C ARG A 87 4.06 8.25 -5.99
N LYS A 88 4.60 7.87 -4.84
CA LYS A 88 5.56 6.76 -4.71
C LYS A 88 4.95 5.45 -5.22
N ALA A 89 3.75 5.12 -4.79
CA ALA A 89 3.05 3.92 -5.25
C ALA A 89 2.85 3.93 -6.76
N LEU A 90 2.39 5.04 -7.33
CA LEU A 90 2.23 5.19 -8.77
C LEU A 90 3.54 5.01 -9.53
N ARG A 91 4.63 5.61 -9.04
CA ARG A 91 5.96 5.47 -9.62
C ARG A 91 6.38 4.00 -9.68
N LEU A 92 6.17 3.25 -8.60
CA LEU A 92 6.49 1.82 -8.52
C LEU A 92 5.64 0.99 -9.47
N MET A 93 4.36 1.31 -9.63
CA MET A 93 3.47 0.62 -10.57
C MET A 93 3.88 0.88 -12.03
N ARG A 94 4.20 2.12 -12.40
CA ARG A 94 4.74 2.44 -13.73
C ARG A 94 6.08 1.74 -14.00
N GLN A 95 6.93 1.63 -12.98
CA GLN A 95 8.18 0.88 -13.09
C GLN A 95 7.90 -0.63 -13.26
N ALA A 96 6.91 -1.18 -12.55
CA ALA A 96 6.48 -2.56 -12.72
C ALA A 96 6.04 -2.82 -14.17
N GLU A 97 5.21 -1.94 -14.72
CA GLU A 97 4.76 -2.03 -16.12
C GLU A 97 5.92 -1.95 -17.11
N LYS A 98 6.80 -0.95 -16.96
CA LYS A 98 7.99 -0.78 -17.81
C LYS A 98 8.84 -2.05 -17.89
N PHE A 99 9.02 -2.74 -16.77
CA PHE A 99 9.85 -3.95 -16.69
C PHE A 99 9.03 -5.24 -16.71
N ARG A 100 7.75 -5.16 -17.03
CA ARG A 100 6.81 -6.30 -17.11
C ARG A 100 6.79 -7.18 -15.86
N ARG A 101 6.94 -6.56 -14.68
CA ARG A 101 6.84 -7.25 -13.39
C ARG A 101 5.40 -7.23 -12.89
N PRO A 102 4.87 -8.34 -12.36
CA PRO A 102 3.61 -8.32 -11.62
C PRO A 102 3.72 -7.40 -10.39
N GLY A 103 2.61 -6.74 -10.05
CA GLY A 103 2.45 -5.97 -8.82
C GLY A 103 1.73 -6.78 -7.75
N ILE A 104 2.17 -6.68 -6.50
CA ILE A 104 1.46 -7.23 -5.34
C ILE A 104 1.28 -6.09 -4.34
N THR A 105 0.03 -5.85 -3.90
CA THR A 105 -0.27 -4.77 -2.96
C THR A 105 -0.87 -5.30 -1.68
N PHE A 106 -0.37 -4.86 -0.52
CA PHE A 106 -0.92 -5.17 0.81
C PHE A 106 -1.62 -3.92 1.37
N ILE A 107 -2.91 -4.07 1.69
CA ILE A 107 -3.77 -2.95 2.04
C ILE A 107 -4.27 -3.12 3.48
N ASP A 108 -3.83 -2.21 4.37
CA ASP A 108 -4.36 -2.04 5.71
C ASP A 108 -4.27 -0.56 6.11
N THR A 109 -5.28 0.22 5.78
CA THR A 109 -5.31 1.66 6.05
C THR A 109 -6.68 2.14 6.49
N ALA A 110 -6.70 3.16 7.34
CA ALA A 110 -7.91 3.87 7.72
C ALA A 110 -8.42 4.81 6.59
N GLY A 111 -7.55 5.22 5.70
CA GLY A 111 -7.85 6.15 4.61
C GLY A 111 -6.63 6.96 4.18
N ALA A 112 -6.86 8.01 3.41
CA ALA A 112 -5.86 9.01 3.10
C ALA A 112 -5.59 9.90 4.33
N TYR A 113 -4.39 10.45 4.44
CA TYR A 113 -4.05 11.38 5.51
C TYR A 113 -4.83 12.70 5.36
N PRO A 114 -5.63 13.10 6.38
CA PRO A 114 -6.55 14.24 6.27
C PRO A 114 -5.90 15.57 6.70
N GLY A 115 -4.57 15.70 6.61
CA GLY A 115 -3.85 16.91 7.01
C GLY A 115 -4.02 18.05 6.00
N LEU A 116 -4.02 19.30 6.49
CA LEU A 116 -4.14 20.50 5.67
C LEU A 116 -2.98 20.60 4.65
N GLU A 117 -1.79 20.23 5.07
CA GLU A 117 -0.62 20.14 4.20
C GLU A 117 -0.76 19.07 3.10
N ALA A 118 -1.50 17.99 3.36
CA ALA A 118 -1.75 16.97 2.34
C ALA A 118 -2.69 17.51 1.24
N GLU A 119 -3.71 18.27 1.63
CA GLU A 119 -4.59 18.94 0.67
C GLU A 119 -3.83 19.98 -0.15
N ALA A 120 -2.98 20.80 0.50
CA ALA A 120 -2.13 21.78 -0.17
C ALA A 120 -1.14 21.13 -1.17
N GLN A 121 -0.70 19.90 -0.91
CA GLN A 121 0.18 19.12 -1.77
C GLN A 121 -0.57 18.26 -2.82
N GLY A 122 -1.88 18.41 -2.95
CA GLY A 122 -2.69 17.76 -3.98
C GLY A 122 -3.08 16.32 -3.65
N GLN A 123 -3.57 16.06 -2.42
CA GLN A 123 -4.02 14.73 -1.98
C GLN A 123 -5.07 14.13 -2.93
N GLY A 124 -6.10 14.92 -3.27
CA GLY A 124 -7.17 14.46 -4.17
C GLY A 124 -6.65 14.13 -5.58
N GLU A 125 -5.77 14.97 -6.12
CA GLU A 125 -5.13 14.71 -7.43
C GLU A 125 -4.29 13.44 -7.41
N ALA A 126 -3.46 13.26 -6.38
CA ALA A 126 -2.60 12.10 -6.26
C ALA A 126 -3.40 10.78 -6.19
N ILE A 127 -4.54 10.77 -5.50
CA ILE A 127 -5.46 9.64 -5.45
C ILE A 127 -6.11 9.39 -6.80
N ALA A 128 -6.70 10.42 -7.40
CA ALA A 128 -7.38 10.32 -8.70
C ALA A 128 -6.42 9.84 -9.79
N ARG A 129 -5.20 10.35 -9.79
CA ARG A 129 -4.14 9.93 -10.72
C ARG A 129 -3.80 8.46 -10.56
N ASN A 130 -3.67 7.96 -9.33
CA ASN A 130 -3.44 6.55 -9.09
C ASN A 130 -4.56 5.68 -9.66
N LEU A 131 -5.83 6.03 -9.42
CA LEU A 131 -6.97 5.28 -9.93
C LEU A 131 -6.96 5.24 -11.47
N PHE A 132 -6.73 6.38 -12.10
CA PHE A 132 -6.66 6.50 -13.56
C PHE A 132 -5.53 5.64 -14.15
N GLU A 133 -4.32 5.78 -13.65
CA GLU A 133 -3.15 5.06 -14.18
C GLU A 133 -3.24 3.54 -13.90
N MET A 134 -3.71 3.15 -12.71
CA MET A 134 -3.91 1.74 -12.38
C MET A 134 -4.92 1.05 -13.31
N SER A 135 -5.95 1.77 -13.75
CA SER A 135 -6.94 1.20 -14.68
C SER A 135 -6.35 0.87 -16.05
N ARG A 136 -5.20 1.45 -16.37
CA ARG A 136 -4.50 1.32 -17.66
C ARG A 136 -3.31 0.36 -17.62
N LEU A 137 -2.88 -0.07 -16.42
CA LEU A 137 -1.75 -0.99 -16.30
C LEU A 137 -1.98 -2.28 -17.10
N THR A 138 -0.97 -2.68 -17.82
CA THR A 138 -0.97 -3.90 -18.64
C THR A 138 -0.41 -5.11 -17.92
N VAL A 139 0.29 -4.90 -16.80
CA VAL A 139 0.77 -5.99 -15.94
C VAL A 139 -0.28 -6.37 -14.89
N PRO A 140 -0.33 -7.64 -14.47
CA PRO A 140 -1.25 -8.06 -13.42
C PRO A 140 -0.89 -7.41 -12.08
N VAL A 141 -1.89 -6.97 -11.35
CA VAL A 141 -1.75 -6.44 -9.98
C VAL A 141 -2.67 -7.24 -9.06
N LEU A 142 -2.07 -7.94 -8.10
CA LEU A 142 -2.78 -8.66 -7.04
C LEU A 142 -2.93 -7.74 -5.83
N ALA A 143 -4.18 -7.47 -5.44
CA ALA A 143 -4.48 -6.70 -4.22
C ALA A 143 -4.86 -7.64 -3.07
N VAL A 144 -4.11 -7.58 -1.97
CA VAL A 144 -4.31 -8.36 -0.76
C VAL A 144 -4.75 -7.43 0.36
N ILE A 145 -5.99 -7.56 0.81
CA ILE A 145 -6.53 -6.78 1.92
C ILE A 145 -6.21 -7.51 3.22
N THR A 146 -5.32 -6.94 4.02
CA THR A 146 -4.82 -7.56 5.24
C THR A 146 -5.45 -7.02 6.52
N GLY A 147 -6.15 -5.89 6.45
CA GLY A 147 -6.74 -5.27 7.63
C GLY A 147 -7.86 -4.30 7.31
N ARG A 148 -7.81 -3.10 7.87
CA ARG A 148 -8.82 -2.05 7.63
C ARG A 148 -8.78 -1.58 6.18
N ARG A 149 -9.95 -1.38 5.59
CA ARG A 149 -10.10 -0.84 4.25
C ARG A 149 -11.04 0.35 4.27
N ASN A 150 -10.61 1.49 3.74
CA ASN A 150 -11.50 2.56 3.34
C ASN A 150 -11.50 2.67 1.81
N PHE A 151 -12.60 3.11 1.22
CA PHE A 151 -12.81 3.10 -0.24
C PHE A 151 -11.78 3.92 -1.02
N SER A 152 -11.30 5.02 -0.43
CA SER A 152 -10.31 5.93 -1.02
C SER A 152 -8.89 5.36 -1.13
N ALA A 153 -8.59 4.25 -0.44
CA ALA A 153 -7.24 3.66 -0.43
C ALA A 153 -7.14 2.40 -1.30
N CYS A 154 -8.12 2.16 -2.14
CA CYS A 154 -8.21 0.93 -2.91
C CYS A 154 -7.30 0.98 -4.14
N PHE A 155 -6.10 0.45 -4.03
CA PHE A 155 -5.25 0.07 -5.16
C PHE A 155 -5.79 -1.21 -5.82
N ILE A 156 -7.04 -1.20 -6.30
CA ILE A 156 -7.63 -2.39 -6.93
C ILE A 156 -7.73 -2.15 -8.43
N SER A 157 -6.91 -2.85 -9.19
CA SER A 157 -7.10 -3.00 -10.63
C SER A 157 -8.19 -4.06 -10.90
N ARG A 158 -9.22 -3.71 -11.68
CA ARG A 158 -10.28 -4.64 -12.11
C ARG A 158 -9.79 -5.78 -13.02
N ARG A 159 -8.53 -5.77 -13.48
CA ARG A 159 -7.99 -6.78 -14.40
C ARG A 159 -7.42 -8.03 -13.72
N ALA A 160 -7.40 -8.13 -12.40
CA ALA A 160 -6.89 -9.30 -11.69
C ALA A 160 -7.87 -10.51 -11.66
N LEU A 161 -9.03 -10.42 -12.32
CA LEU A 161 -10.09 -11.45 -12.30
C LEU A 161 -10.50 -11.92 -13.72
N ARG A 162 -9.53 -12.14 -14.61
CA ARG A 162 -9.76 -12.95 -15.81
C ARG A 162 -8.68 -13.99 -15.96
#